data_843fa9c46e00861a6784c02a68fb5441
#
_entry.id   843fa9c46e00861a6784c02a68fb5441
#
_cell.length_a   1.000
_cell.length_b   1.000
_cell.length_c   1.000
_cell.angle_alpha   90.00
_cell.angle_beta   90.00
_cell.angle_gamma   90.00
#
_symmetry.space_group_name_H-M   'P 1'
#
loop_
_entity.id
_entity.type
_entity.pdbx_description
1 polymer ?
#
loop_
_entity_poly.entity_id
_entity_poly.type
_entity_poly.pdbx_seq_one_letter_code
_entity_poly.pdbx_strand_id
1 'polypeptide(L)'
;MVAKLLSVDELFAKRSLQEYLKKMETEYSECLRAVNSDMTEEQCSEDDLRTKRTKVSLLGLLVQSIRELDTKQKEMAETETLLKDDDPALRELAELESEECLQDIQDLRQKILDLLIPEDESDPFDLVLEVTAGVGGQEAMLFTDEVFDMYNGYAQHHGWSFDILEHAPSEIGGLRHASASISGPQSYKRMKFEAGVHRVQRVPKTEKQGRMHTSTMTVAVLPQPTEVSFTINTKDLKIETKRASGAGGQHVNTTDSAVRIVHLPTGVVAECQQERSQIKNKEKAMKALRAKLYSMKLEEETSKRYDQRKIQIGTKGRSEKIRTYNFPQDRVTDHRISMSLHDIKSFLLGEDLLDQMNSSLQEFSNQETLAELLEESNQEGS
;
A
#
# COMPACT_ATOMS: atom_id res chain seq x y z
N MET A 1 17.53 0.23 17.75
CA MET A 1 17.41 -1.20 18.15
C MET A 1 16.90 -1.93 16.93
N VAL A 2 17.49 -3.07 16.58
CA VAL A 2 16.96 -3.89 15.49
C VAL A 2 15.68 -4.52 16.03
N ALA A 3 14.53 -4.17 15.47
CA ALA A 3 13.26 -4.77 15.84
C ALA A 3 13.31 -6.25 15.40
N LYS A 4 13.13 -7.16 16.35
CA LYS A 4 13.06 -8.61 16.08
C LYS A 4 11.63 -8.91 15.66
N LEU A 5 11.44 -9.58 14.53
CA LEU A 5 10.16 -10.15 14.14
C LEU A 5 9.63 -11.02 15.28
N LEU A 6 8.45 -10.73 15.77
CA LEU A 6 7.76 -11.49 16.80
C LEU A 6 6.96 -12.61 16.14
N SER A 7 6.90 -13.76 16.77
CA SER A 7 6.00 -14.82 16.29
C SER A 7 4.53 -14.44 16.54
N VAL A 8 3.61 -15.05 15.82
CA VAL A 8 2.16 -14.84 16.00
C VAL A 8 1.76 -15.12 17.45
N ASP A 9 2.34 -16.16 18.07
CA ASP A 9 2.10 -16.51 19.46
C ASP A 9 2.62 -15.45 20.44
N GLU A 10 3.80 -14.91 20.18
CA GLU A 10 4.37 -13.82 20.98
C GLU A 10 3.53 -12.53 20.89
N LEU A 11 2.91 -12.27 19.71
CA LEU A 11 2.00 -11.14 19.52
C LEU A 11 0.70 -11.33 20.32
N PHE A 12 0.08 -12.51 20.25
CA PHE A 12 -1.13 -12.82 20.99
C PHE A 12 -0.93 -12.93 22.52
N ALA A 13 0.30 -13.20 22.97
CA ALA A 13 0.65 -13.16 24.39
C ALA A 13 0.72 -11.71 24.97
N LYS A 14 0.79 -10.68 24.08
CA LYS A 14 0.80 -9.29 24.54
C LYS A 14 -0.56 -8.89 25.10
N ARG A 15 -0.53 -8.35 26.31
CA ARG A 15 -1.73 -7.85 27.00
C ARG A 15 -2.44 -6.74 26.22
N SER A 16 -1.68 -5.86 25.57
CA SER A 16 -2.22 -4.77 24.75
C SER A 16 -3.10 -5.26 23.60
N LEU A 17 -2.68 -6.33 22.91
CA LEU A 17 -3.49 -6.92 21.85
C LEU A 17 -4.77 -7.55 22.39
N GLN A 18 -4.70 -8.28 23.50
CA GLN A 18 -5.87 -8.91 24.12
C GLN A 18 -6.89 -7.86 24.60
N GLU A 19 -6.43 -6.75 25.19
CA GLU A 19 -7.29 -5.64 25.60
C GLU A 19 -7.92 -4.95 24.40
N TYR A 20 -7.17 -4.79 23.29
CA TYR A 20 -7.68 -4.23 22.04
C TYR A 20 -8.77 -5.11 21.42
N LEU A 21 -8.55 -6.43 21.34
CA LEU A 21 -9.55 -7.37 20.80
C LEU A 21 -10.86 -7.33 21.62
N LYS A 22 -10.76 -7.28 22.96
CA LYS A 22 -11.94 -7.13 23.84
C LYS A 22 -12.66 -5.81 23.61
N LYS A 23 -11.92 -4.69 23.41
CA LYS A 23 -12.51 -3.39 23.07
C LYS A 23 -13.31 -3.47 21.76
N MET A 24 -12.74 -4.11 20.72
CA MET A 24 -13.43 -4.30 19.43
C MET A 24 -14.70 -5.17 19.57
N GLU A 25 -14.67 -6.20 20.37
CA GLU A 25 -15.84 -7.05 20.62
C GLU A 25 -16.94 -6.31 21.39
N THR A 26 -16.57 -5.48 22.39
CA THR A 26 -17.52 -4.63 23.11
C THR A 26 -18.13 -3.57 22.20
N GLU A 27 -17.32 -2.89 21.41
CA GLU A 27 -17.78 -1.88 20.43
C GLU A 27 -18.73 -2.48 19.39
N TYR A 28 -18.40 -3.67 18.86
CA TYR A 28 -19.29 -4.39 17.95
C TYR A 28 -20.64 -4.71 18.59
N SER A 29 -20.64 -5.23 19.81
CA SER A 29 -21.86 -5.58 20.54
C SER A 29 -22.73 -4.36 20.85
N GLU A 30 -22.14 -3.22 21.17
CA GLU A 30 -22.85 -1.96 21.37
C GLU A 30 -23.45 -1.44 20.07
N CYS A 31 -22.68 -1.43 18.97
CA CYS A 31 -23.19 -1.05 17.66
C CYS A 31 -24.32 -1.96 17.19
N LEU A 32 -24.19 -3.29 17.40
CA LEU A 32 -25.21 -4.26 17.03
C LEU A 32 -26.50 -4.07 17.84
N ARG A 33 -26.40 -3.79 19.15
CA ARG A 33 -27.56 -3.47 20.00
C ARG A 33 -28.24 -2.19 19.53
N ALA A 34 -27.45 -1.16 19.20
CA ALA A 34 -27.99 0.12 18.71
C ALA A 34 -28.68 -0.01 17.35
N VAL A 35 -28.20 -0.90 16.48
CA VAL A 35 -28.83 -1.17 15.17
C VAL A 35 -30.08 -2.04 15.29
N ASN A 36 -30.11 -2.98 16.24
CA ASN A 36 -31.22 -3.93 16.44
C ASN A 36 -32.30 -3.41 17.42
N SER A 37 -31.97 -2.40 18.26
CA SER A 37 -32.99 -1.75 19.07
C SER A 37 -33.82 -0.84 18.15
N ASP A 38 -35.10 -1.13 17.97
CA ASP A 38 -36.13 -0.24 17.41
C ASP A 38 -36.31 1.02 18.31
N MET A 39 -35.23 1.69 18.64
CA MET A 39 -35.28 2.95 19.37
C MET A 39 -35.89 3.97 18.42
N THR A 40 -37.08 4.42 18.81
CA THR A 40 -37.88 5.50 18.22
C THR A 40 -36.98 6.59 17.63
N GLU A 41 -37.30 7.00 16.42
CA GLU A 41 -36.61 7.97 15.54
C GLU A 41 -36.20 9.33 16.19
N GLU A 42 -36.48 9.51 17.47
CA GLU A 42 -36.24 10.77 18.19
C GLU A 42 -34.85 10.90 18.84
N GLN A 43 -33.96 9.86 18.86
CA GLN A 43 -32.71 9.89 19.61
C GLN A 43 -31.42 9.60 18.85
N CYS A 44 -31.45 9.21 17.57
CA CYS A 44 -30.24 9.01 16.76
C CYS A 44 -30.40 9.65 15.38
N SER A 45 -29.40 10.41 14.95
CA SER A 45 -29.38 10.95 13.59
C SER A 45 -29.24 9.81 12.57
N GLU A 46 -29.82 9.98 11.40
CA GLU A 46 -29.77 8.98 10.30
C GLU A 46 -28.31 8.68 9.90
N ASP A 47 -27.44 9.68 10.02
CA ASP A 47 -25.98 9.56 9.78
C ASP A 47 -25.28 8.72 10.85
N ASP A 48 -25.72 8.81 12.13
CA ASP A 48 -25.15 7.98 13.22
C ASP A 48 -25.53 6.50 13.06
N LEU A 49 -26.74 6.21 12.61
CA LEU A 49 -27.17 4.83 12.32
C LEU A 49 -26.44 4.25 11.11
N ARG A 50 -26.17 5.06 10.11
CA ARG A 50 -25.41 4.66 8.93
C ARG A 50 -23.96 4.33 9.31
N THR A 51 -23.31 5.15 10.12
CA THR A 51 -21.96 4.91 10.60
C THR A 51 -21.87 3.65 11.47
N LYS A 52 -22.84 3.41 12.36
CA LYS A 52 -22.91 2.18 13.16
C LYS A 52 -23.12 0.92 12.31
N ARG A 53 -23.98 0.97 11.29
CA ARG A 53 -24.16 -0.16 10.34
C ARG A 53 -22.88 -0.46 9.57
N THR A 54 -22.15 0.56 9.13
CA THR A 54 -20.86 0.38 8.46
C THR A 54 -19.83 -0.26 9.41
N LYS A 55 -19.76 0.18 10.66
CA LYS A 55 -18.88 -0.43 11.68
C LYS A 55 -19.25 -1.88 11.96
N VAL A 56 -20.52 -2.22 12.08
CA VAL A 56 -20.97 -3.61 12.25
C VAL A 56 -20.55 -4.49 11.07
N SER A 57 -20.66 -3.97 9.86
CA SER A 57 -20.21 -4.71 8.66
C SER A 57 -18.70 -4.95 8.65
N LEU A 58 -17.91 -3.94 9.01
CA LEU A 58 -16.45 -4.03 9.04
C LEU A 58 -15.93 -4.93 10.16
N LEU A 59 -16.48 -4.80 11.37
CA LEU A 59 -16.05 -5.56 12.55
C LEU A 59 -16.62 -6.98 12.59
N GLY A 60 -17.65 -7.29 11.79
CA GLY A 60 -18.37 -8.56 11.85
C GLY A 60 -17.49 -9.78 11.64
N LEU A 61 -16.64 -9.76 10.60
CA LEU A 61 -15.70 -10.84 10.30
C LEU A 61 -14.62 -11.00 11.37
N LEU A 62 -14.12 -9.88 11.89
CA LEU A 62 -13.12 -9.88 12.95
C LEU A 62 -13.68 -10.53 14.23
N VAL A 63 -14.84 -10.07 14.69
CA VAL A 63 -15.48 -10.60 15.91
C VAL A 63 -15.88 -12.06 15.76
N GLN A 64 -16.31 -12.47 14.55
CA GLN A 64 -16.58 -13.88 14.26
C GLN A 64 -15.30 -14.71 14.43
N SER A 65 -14.18 -14.29 13.84
CA SER A 65 -12.90 -14.99 13.94
C SER A 65 -12.38 -15.02 15.39
N ILE A 66 -12.60 -13.97 16.19
CA ILE A 66 -12.25 -13.95 17.62
C ILE A 66 -13.07 -15.01 18.38
N ARG A 67 -14.37 -15.12 18.13
CA ARG A 67 -15.23 -16.12 18.78
C ARG A 67 -14.91 -17.55 18.37
N GLU A 68 -14.57 -17.75 17.10
CA GLU A 68 -14.08 -19.03 16.60
C GLU A 68 -12.78 -19.43 17.31
N LEU A 69 -11.85 -18.49 17.50
CA LEU A 69 -10.61 -18.70 18.23
C LEU A 69 -10.87 -19.09 19.69
N ASP A 70 -11.76 -18.38 20.39
CA ASP A 70 -12.14 -18.72 21.78
C ASP A 70 -12.77 -20.11 21.89
N THR A 71 -13.54 -20.51 20.88
CA THR A 71 -14.15 -21.86 20.83
C THR A 71 -13.08 -22.92 20.64
N LYS A 72 -12.17 -22.73 19.68
CA LYS A 72 -11.06 -23.65 19.41
C LYS A 72 -10.10 -23.79 20.60
N GLN A 73 -9.84 -22.70 21.33
CA GLN A 73 -9.03 -22.77 22.55
C GLN A 73 -9.69 -23.57 23.66
N LYS A 74 -11.05 -23.58 23.77
CA LYS A 74 -11.77 -24.42 24.71
C LYS A 74 -11.72 -25.87 24.29
N GLU A 75 -11.96 -26.18 23.01
CA GLU A 75 -11.82 -27.51 22.43
C GLU A 75 -10.42 -28.08 22.71
N MET A 76 -9.36 -27.28 22.49
CA MET A 76 -7.98 -27.65 22.78
C MET A 76 -7.78 -28.01 24.28
N ALA A 77 -8.34 -27.18 25.20
CA ALA A 77 -8.25 -27.46 26.63
C ALA A 77 -9.00 -28.75 27.05
N GLU A 78 -10.10 -29.08 26.37
CA GLU A 78 -10.82 -30.33 26.55
C GLU A 78 -10.01 -31.54 26.03
N THR A 79 -9.42 -31.42 24.83
CA THR A 79 -8.56 -32.43 24.21
C THR A 79 -7.31 -32.70 25.07
N GLU A 80 -6.70 -31.65 25.67
CA GLU A 80 -5.59 -31.83 26.64
C GLU A 80 -5.97 -32.66 27.86
N THR A 81 -7.21 -32.65 28.28
CA THR A 81 -7.67 -33.54 29.39
C THR A 81 -7.79 -34.99 28.93
N LEU A 82 -8.18 -35.22 27.66
CA LEU A 82 -8.28 -36.57 27.07
C LEU A 82 -6.89 -37.20 26.81
N LEU A 83 -5.86 -36.38 26.54
CA LEU A 83 -4.47 -36.85 26.41
C LEU A 83 -3.95 -37.52 27.70
N LYS A 84 -4.58 -37.25 28.86
CA LYS A 84 -4.23 -37.85 30.17
C LYS A 84 -5.05 -39.09 30.51
N ASP A 85 -5.91 -39.55 29.60
CA ASP A 85 -6.73 -40.73 29.79
C ASP A 85 -5.87 -42.03 29.78
N ASP A 86 -6.30 -43.09 30.48
CA ASP A 86 -5.60 -44.35 30.57
C ASP A 86 -5.75 -45.23 29.32
N ASP A 87 -6.74 -44.95 28.45
CA ASP A 87 -6.99 -45.71 27.22
C ASP A 87 -6.04 -45.25 26.07
N PRO A 88 -5.18 -46.18 25.55
CA PRO A 88 -4.23 -45.82 24.50
C PRO A 88 -4.91 -45.43 23.17
N ALA A 89 -6.10 -45.96 22.86
CA ALA A 89 -6.81 -45.61 21.63
C ALA A 89 -7.40 -44.21 21.71
N LEU A 90 -7.89 -43.79 22.88
CA LEU A 90 -8.36 -42.42 23.12
C LEU A 90 -7.21 -41.41 23.07
N ARG A 91 -6.03 -41.80 23.57
CA ARG A 91 -4.82 -40.90 23.47
C ARG A 91 -4.38 -40.68 22.06
N GLU A 92 -4.29 -41.69 21.22
CA GLU A 92 -3.88 -41.56 19.81
C GLU A 92 -4.85 -40.64 19.04
N LEU A 93 -6.13 -40.76 19.30
CA LEU A 93 -7.16 -39.91 18.68
C LEU A 93 -7.08 -38.49 19.19
N ALA A 94 -6.84 -38.26 20.48
CA ALA A 94 -6.65 -36.95 21.09
C ALA A 94 -5.35 -36.28 20.62
N GLU A 95 -4.27 -37.02 20.32
CA GLU A 95 -3.06 -36.47 19.73
C GLU A 95 -3.32 -35.89 18.33
N LEU A 96 -4.02 -36.63 17.47
CA LEU A 96 -4.39 -36.14 16.12
C LEU A 96 -5.29 -34.91 16.18
N GLU A 97 -6.30 -34.93 17.04
CA GLU A 97 -7.24 -33.82 17.23
C GLU A 97 -6.52 -32.57 17.80
N SER A 98 -5.55 -32.79 18.70
CA SER A 98 -4.71 -31.71 19.26
C SER A 98 -3.84 -31.04 18.19
N GLU A 99 -3.23 -31.82 17.28
CA GLU A 99 -2.44 -31.25 16.17
C GLU A 99 -3.31 -30.45 15.21
N GLU A 100 -4.51 -30.95 14.87
CA GLU A 100 -5.46 -30.21 14.02
C GLU A 100 -5.95 -28.90 14.68
N CYS A 101 -6.32 -28.99 15.99
CA CYS A 101 -6.70 -27.78 16.74
C CYS A 101 -5.59 -26.74 16.83
N LEU A 102 -4.34 -27.17 17.01
CA LEU A 102 -3.19 -26.24 17.02
C LEU A 102 -3.03 -25.51 15.68
N GLN A 103 -3.18 -26.23 14.57
CA GLN A 103 -3.13 -25.63 13.24
C GLN A 103 -4.28 -24.63 13.05
N ASP A 104 -5.51 -25.02 13.39
CA ASP A 104 -6.68 -24.15 13.30
C ASP A 104 -6.50 -22.86 14.14
N ILE A 105 -5.95 -22.97 15.34
CA ILE A 105 -5.66 -21.82 16.21
C ILE A 105 -4.63 -20.90 15.58
N GLN A 106 -3.58 -21.43 14.96
CA GLN A 106 -2.57 -20.63 14.29
C GLN A 106 -3.15 -19.91 13.07
N ASP A 107 -3.94 -20.59 12.26
CA ASP A 107 -4.58 -20.03 11.08
C ASP A 107 -5.59 -18.92 11.46
N LEU A 108 -6.39 -19.14 12.52
CA LEU A 108 -7.32 -18.13 13.04
C LEU A 108 -6.58 -16.92 13.60
N ARG A 109 -5.47 -17.10 14.32
CA ARG A 109 -4.64 -16.00 14.82
C ARG A 109 -4.07 -15.18 13.68
N GLN A 110 -3.53 -15.83 12.66
CA GLN A 110 -3.03 -15.13 11.47
C GLN A 110 -4.14 -14.36 10.77
N LYS A 111 -5.30 -14.97 10.58
CA LYS A 111 -6.48 -14.32 9.98
C LYS A 111 -6.95 -13.10 10.79
N ILE A 112 -6.93 -13.17 12.12
CA ILE A 112 -7.27 -12.02 12.98
C ILE A 112 -6.27 -10.89 12.79
N LEU A 113 -4.96 -11.18 12.75
CA LEU A 113 -3.95 -10.16 12.50
C LEU A 113 -4.13 -9.49 11.13
N ASP A 114 -4.39 -10.27 10.09
CA ASP A 114 -4.63 -9.76 8.74
C ASP A 114 -5.89 -8.87 8.66
N LEU A 115 -6.94 -9.19 9.44
CA LEU A 115 -8.16 -8.37 9.52
C LEU A 115 -7.99 -7.08 10.34
N LEU A 116 -7.01 -7.04 11.26
CA LEU A 116 -6.72 -5.84 12.07
C LEU A 116 -5.93 -4.80 11.30
N ILE A 117 -5.14 -5.23 10.32
CA ILE A 117 -4.29 -4.35 9.54
C ILE A 117 -5.13 -3.69 8.45
N PRO A 118 -5.23 -2.35 8.42
CA PRO A 118 -5.94 -1.66 7.35
C PRO A 118 -5.25 -1.93 6.01
N GLU A 119 -6.03 -2.27 5.00
CA GLU A 119 -5.52 -2.35 3.63
C GLU A 119 -5.14 -0.95 3.15
N ASP A 120 -3.95 -0.82 2.59
CA ASP A 120 -3.52 0.40 1.92
C ASP A 120 -4.31 0.56 0.61
N GLU A 121 -4.91 1.73 0.38
CA GLU A 121 -5.69 2.03 -0.83
C GLU A 121 -4.88 1.81 -2.12
N SER A 122 -3.56 1.87 -2.03
CA SER A 122 -2.64 1.66 -3.16
C SER A 122 -2.25 0.19 -3.39
N ASP A 123 -2.49 -0.71 -2.44
CA ASP A 123 -2.08 -2.12 -2.53
C ASP A 123 -2.64 -2.89 -3.76
N PRO A 124 -3.89 -2.64 -4.25
CA PRO A 124 -4.40 -3.29 -5.45
C PRO A 124 -3.90 -2.67 -6.77
N PHE A 125 -3.15 -1.58 -6.72
CA PHE A 125 -2.72 -0.88 -7.93
C PHE A 125 -1.57 -1.60 -8.65
N ASP A 126 -1.50 -1.38 -9.96
CA ASP A 126 -0.32 -1.63 -10.75
C ASP A 126 0.80 -0.65 -10.35
N LEU A 127 2.01 -0.92 -10.76
CA LEU A 127 3.15 -0.07 -10.40
C LEU A 127 4.00 0.35 -11.59
N VAL A 128 4.70 1.46 -11.43
CA VAL A 128 5.83 1.87 -12.25
C VAL A 128 7.10 1.67 -11.44
N LEU A 129 7.95 0.77 -11.94
CA LEU A 129 9.29 0.54 -11.41
C LEU A 129 10.29 1.44 -12.13
N GLU A 130 11.13 2.15 -11.39
CA GLU A 130 12.24 2.91 -11.94
C GLU A 130 13.54 2.47 -11.29
N VAL A 131 14.55 2.17 -12.08
CA VAL A 131 15.90 1.86 -11.62
C VAL A 131 16.88 2.88 -12.15
N THR A 132 17.78 3.36 -11.32
CA THR A 132 18.79 4.35 -11.70
C THR A 132 20.14 4.01 -11.08
N ALA A 133 21.20 4.03 -11.90
CA ALA A 133 22.55 3.87 -11.41
C ALA A 133 22.93 5.02 -10.47
N GLY A 134 23.52 4.64 -9.32
CA GLY A 134 23.98 5.59 -8.30
C GLY A 134 25.50 5.81 -8.35
N VAL A 135 26.14 5.74 -7.18
CA VAL A 135 27.58 5.94 -7.03
C VAL A 135 28.34 4.65 -7.37
N GLY A 136 29.29 4.71 -8.30
CA GLY A 136 30.13 3.53 -8.64
C GLY A 136 30.55 3.45 -10.10
N GLY A 137 30.14 4.44 -10.92
CA GLY A 137 30.52 4.49 -12.35
C GLY A 137 29.97 3.29 -13.13
N GLN A 138 30.82 2.66 -13.97
CA GLN A 138 30.42 1.53 -14.81
C GLN A 138 29.87 0.35 -14.01
N GLU A 139 30.45 0.06 -12.84
CA GLU A 139 29.98 -1.04 -11.99
C GLU A 139 28.55 -0.83 -11.48
N ALA A 140 28.21 0.41 -11.13
CA ALA A 140 26.83 0.74 -10.74
C ALA A 140 25.86 0.51 -11.89
N MET A 141 26.25 0.82 -13.12
CA MET A 141 25.43 0.61 -14.31
C MET A 141 25.25 -0.88 -14.65
N LEU A 142 26.31 -1.68 -14.52
CA LEU A 142 26.22 -3.14 -14.71
C LEU A 142 25.30 -3.78 -13.65
N PHE A 143 25.44 -3.36 -12.40
CA PHE A 143 24.57 -3.86 -11.34
C PHE A 143 23.11 -3.43 -11.51
N THR A 144 22.86 -2.22 -12.01
CA THR A 144 21.52 -1.75 -12.31
C THR A 144 20.83 -2.60 -13.38
N ASP A 145 21.58 -3.04 -14.39
CA ASP A 145 21.11 -3.93 -15.44
C ASP A 145 20.73 -5.30 -14.87
N GLU A 146 21.61 -5.90 -14.08
CA GLU A 146 21.35 -7.19 -13.40
C GLU A 146 20.14 -7.16 -12.48
N VAL A 147 19.93 -6.05 -11.74
CA VAL A 147 18.77 -5.89 -10.86
C VAL A 147 17.48 -5.62 -11.64
N PHE A 148 17.58 -4.92 -12.77
CA PHE A 148 16.42 -4.74 -13.65
C PHE A 148 15.95 -6.07 -14.24
N ASP A 149 16.89 -6.91 -14.68
CA ASP A 149 16.60 -8.28 -15.13
C ASP A 149 16.01 -9.14 -14.00
N MET A 150 16.51 -9.01 -12.78
CA MET A 150 15.94 -9.67 -11.59
C MET A 150 14.45 -9.33 -11.41
N TYR A 151 14.07 -8.06 -11.53
CA TYR A 151 12.66 -7.67 -11.42
C TYR A 151 11.79 -8.17 -12.59
N ASN A 152 12.37 -8.26 -13.78
CA ASN A 152 11.69 -8.91 -14.90
C ASN A 152 11.46 -10.41 -14.60
N GLY A 153 12.47 -11.11 -14.07
CA GLY A 153 12.33 -12.51 -13.61
C GLY A 153 11.23 -12.64 -12.53
N TYR A 154 11.20 -11.72 -11.57
CA TYR A 154 10.18 -11.72 -10.52
C TYR A 154 8.77 -11.52 -11.06
N ALA A 155 8.58 -10.61 -12.01
CA ALA A 155 7.31 -10.42 -12.67
C ALA A 155 6.86 -11.67 -13.44
N GLN A 156 7.79 -12.35 -14.12
CA GLN A 156 7.51 -13.62 -14.83
C GLN A 156 7.14 -14.74 -13.85
N HIS A 157 7.85 -14.85 -12.72
CA HIS A 157 7.58 -15.85 -11.68
C HIS A 157 6.14 -15.72 -11.13
N HIS A 158 5.66 -14.49 -10.96
CA HIS A 158 4.29 -14.21 -10.51
C HIS A 158 3.25 -14.14 -11.64
N GLY A 159 3.64 -14.32 -12.90
CA GLY A 159 2.76 -14.22 -14.06
C GLY A 159 2.23 -12.80 -14.33
N TRP A 160 2.99 -11.77 -13.90
CA TRP A 160 2.66 -10.37 -14.14
C TRP A 160 3.14 -9.91 -15.53
N SER A 161 2.47 -8.89 -16.10
CA SER A 161 2.97 -8.19 -17.28
C SER A 161 4.11 -7.26 -16.90
N PHE A 162 5.16 -7.22 -17.71
CA PHE A 162 6.32 -6.36 -17.54
C PHE A 162 6.58 -5.58 -18.84
N ASP A 163 6.16 -4.33 -18.88
CA ASP A 163 6.23 -3.48 -20.08
C ASP A 163 7.28 -2.38 -19.88
N ILE A 164 8.35 -2.43 -20.66
CA ILE A 164 9.44 -1.46 -20.61
C ILE A 164 8.96 -0.11 -21.14
N LEU A 165 8.97 0.93 -20.32
CA LEU A 165 8.60 2.30 -20.68
C LEU A 165 9.81 3.07 -21.18
N GLU A 166 10.93 2.98 -20.48
CA GLU A 166 12.18 3.65 -20.81
C GLU A 166 13.36 2.71 -20.55
N HIS A 167 14.32 2.71 -21.47
CA HIS A 167 15.54 1.94 -21.32
C HIS A 167 16.72 2.77 -21.86
N ALA A 168 17.58 3.25 -20.95
CA ALA A 168 18.71 4.10 -21.27
C ALA A 168 20.04 3.36 -21.01
N PRO A 169 20.51 2.53 -21.97
CA PRO A 169 21.77 1.81 -21.83
C PRO A 169 22.97 2.77 -21.87
N SER A 170 24.09 2.34 -21.30
CA SER A 170 25.34 3.08 -21.35
C SER A 170 26.23 2.59 -22.50
N GLU A 171 26.93 3.51 -23.17
CA GLU A 171 27.89 3.16 -24.23
C GLU A 171 29.05 2.28 -23.73
N ILE A 172 29.35 2.32 -22.44
CA ILE A 172 30.40 1.53 -21.80
C ILE A 172 29.87 0.22 -21.17
N GLY A 173 28.60 -0.11 -21.42
CA GLY A 173 27.91 -1.28 -20.89
C GLY A 173 27.10 -1.00 -19.62
N GLY A 174 26.04 -1.80 -19.42
CA GLY A 174 25.10 -1.66 -18.31
C GLY A 174 24.06 -0.55 -18.55
N LEU A 175 23.24 -0.29 -17.54
CA LEU A 175 22.04 0.53 -17.59
C LEU A 175 22.20 1.78 -16.72
N ARG A 176 21.99 2.97 -17.29
CA ARG A 176 21.97 4.23 -16.53
C ARG A 176 20.64 4.44 -15.83
N HIS A 177 19.59 4.20 -16.55
CA HIS A 177 18.20 4.37 -16.10
C HIS A 177 17.30 3.44 -16.91
N ALA A 178 16.34 2.83 -16.24
CA ALA A 178 15.21 2.19 -16.91
C ALA A 178 13.94 2.38 -16.09
N SER A 179 12.82 2.32 -16.77
CA SER A 179 11.50 2.25 -16.15
C SER A 179 10.65 1.20 -16.83
N ALA A 180 9.83 0.52 -16.05
CA ALA A 180 8.89 -0.48 -16.53
C ALA A 180 7.55 -0.33 -15.80
N SER A 181 6.46 -0.58 -16.52
CA SER A 181 5.14 -0.76 -15.93
C SER A 181 4.95 -2.24 -15.61
N ILE A 182 4.58 -2.55 -14.40
CA ILE A 182 4.30 -3.91 -13.94
C ILE A 182 2.84 -3.99 -13.55
N SER A 183 2.09 -4.87 -14.23
CA SER A 183 0.65 -5.02 -14.03
C SER A 183 0.33 -6.45 -13.62
N GLY A 184 -0.39 -6.59 -12.52
CA GLY A 184 -0.81 -7.88 -12.01
C GLY A 184 -1.38 -7.82 -10.58
N PRO A 185 -2.01 -8.92 -10.13
CA PRO A 185 -2.66 -8.94 -8.82
C PRO A 185 -1.64 -8.67 -7.69
N GLN A 186 -1.93 -7.67 -6.86
CA GLN A 186 -1.12 -7.27 -5.70
C GLN A 186 0.35 -6.93 -6.04
N SER A 187 0.65 -6.52 -7.29
CA SER A 187 2.00 -6.22 -7.73
C SER A 187 2.65 -5.10 -6.90
N TYR A 188 1.92 -4.02 -6.65
CA TYR A 188 2.41 -2.91 -5.81
C TYR A 188 2.64 -3.36 -4.35
N LYS A 189 1.69 -4.09 -3.76
CA LYS A 189 1.78 -4.59 -2.38
C LYS A 189 3.06 -5.39 -2.13
N ARG A 190 3.44 -6.27 -3.07
CA ARG A 190 4.64 -7.11 -2.97
C ARG A 190 5.93 -6.35 -3.24
N MET A 191 5.91 -5.37 -4.16
CA MET A 191 7.13 -4.69 -4.59
C MET A 191 7.40 -3.35 -3.90
N LYS A 192 6.45 -2.77 -3.16
CA LYS A 192 6.62 -1.48 -2.48
C LYS A 192 7.85 -1.41 -1.56
N PHE A 193 8.27 -2.54 -1.02
CA PHE A 193 9.45 -2.66 -0.16
C PHE A 193 10.79 -2.66 -0.91
N GLU A 194 10.80 -2.80 -2.23
CA GLU A 194 12.00 -2.74 -3.04
C GLU A 194 12.51 -1.30 -3.26
N ALA A 195 11.68 -0.30 -2.91
CA ALA A 195 12.01 1.11 -3.07
C ALA A 195 13.14 1.53 -2.11
N GLY A 196 14.22 2.10 -2.66
CA GLY A 196 15.35 2.62 -1.89
C GLY A 196 16.70 2.43 -2.56
N VAL A 197 17.77 2.51 -1.75
CA VAL A 197 19.16 2.39 -2.22
C VAL A 197 19.67 0.96 -2.04
N HIS A 198 20.03 0.31 -3.12
CA HIS A 198 20.67 -1.01 -3.15
C HIS A 198 22.17 -0.87 -3.31
N ARG A 199 22.93 -1.59 -2.51
CA ARG A 199 24.39 -1.55 -2.49
C ARG A 199 24.97 -2.89 -2.90
N VAL A 200 25.92 -2.87 -3.83
CA VAL A 200 26.70 -4.06 -4.23
C VAL A 200 28.14 -3.95 -3.77
N GLN A 201 28.69 -5.07 -3.33
CA GLN A 201 30.08 -5.25 -2.97
C GLN A 201 30.62 -6.46 -3.73
N ARG A 202 31.41 -6.20 -4.77
CA ARG A 202 32.07 -7.24 -5.57
C ARG A 202 33.33 -6.70 -6.24
N VAL A 203 34.15 -7.59 -6.77
CA VAL A 203 35.20 -7.24 -7.72
C VAL A 203 34.56 -7.13 -9.10
N PRO A 204 34.50 -5.94 -9.70
CA PRO A 204 33.89 -5.77 -11.02
C PRO A 204 34.62 -6.55 -12.09
N LYS A 205 33.90 -7.00 -13.12
CA LYS A 205 34.52 -7.60 -14.33
C LYS A 205 35.52 -6.67 -15.04
N THR A 206 35.36 -5.35 -14.81
CA THR A 206 36.22 -4.30 -15.39
C THR A 206 37.49 -4.00 -14.58
N GLU A 207 37.60 -4.53 -13.36
CA GLU A 207 38.72 -4.27 -12.46
C GLU A 207 39.87 -5.27 -12.71
N LYS A 208 41.02 -4.75 -13.11
CA LYS A 208 42.20 -5.57 -13.42
C LYS A 208 43.06 -5.94 -12.19
N GLN A 209 42.92 -5.20 -11.10
CA GLN A 209 43.76 -5.36 -9.90
C GLN A 209 43.07 -6.15 -8.77
N GLY A 210 41.89 -6.70 -9.03
CA GLY A 210 41.15 -7.50 -8.04
C GLY A 210 40.62 -6.70 -6.84
N ARG A 211 40.48 -5.37 -6.96
CA ARG A 211 39.99 -4.52 -5.87
C ARG A 211 38.46 -4.66 -5.75
N MET A 212 38.01 -4.80 -4.53
CA MET A 212 36.59 -4.80 -4.22
C MET A 212 36.02 -3.38 -4.36
N HIS A 213 34.96 -3.23 -5.17
CA HIS A 213 34.24 -1.98 -5.32
C HIS A 213 32.94 -2.05 -4.54
N THR A 214 32.52 -0.89 -4.06
CA THR A 214 31.20 -0.69 -3.44
C THR A 214 30.44 0.30 -4.27
N SER A 215 29.42 -0.19 -4.98
CA SER A 215 28.58 0.62 -5.85
C SER A 215 27.14 0.63 -5.36
N THR A 216 26.38 1.63 -5.78
CA THR A 216 24.96 1.78 -5.41
C THR A 216 24.11 1.99 -6.64
N MET A 217 22.87 1.56 -6.55
CA MET A 217 21.79 1.93 -7.42
C MET A 217 20.54 2.31 -6.60
N THR A 218 19.60 2.95 -7.21
CA THR A 218 18.33 3.33 -6.59
C THR A 218 17.17 2.70 -7.33
N VAL A 219 16.20 2.24 -6.57
CA VAL A 219 14.93 1.73 -7.04
C VAL A 219 13.83 2.64 -6.54
N ALA A 220 12.91 3.05 -7.40
CA ALA A 220 11.68 3.70 -7.02
C ALA A 220 10.50 2.83 -7.50
N VAL A 221 9.52 2.66 -6.63
CA VAL A 221 8.28 1.93 -6.89
C VAL A 221 7.12 2.87 -6.67
N LEU A 222 6.42 3.22 -7.74
CA LEU A 222 5.35 4.20 -7.70
C LEU A 222 4.04 3.52 -8.06
N PRO A 223 2.96 3.70 -7.28
CA PRO A 223 1.66 3.15 -7.64
C PRO A 223 1.13 3.80 -8.92
N GLN A 224 0.53 3.00 -9.79
CA GLN A 224 -0.13 3.45 -10.99
C GLN A 224 -1.65 3.33 -10.80
N PRO A 225 -2.34 4.39 -10.35
CA PRO A 225 -3.78 4.34 -10.18
C PRO A 225 -4.46 4.14 -11.54
N THR A 226 -5.44 3.28 -11.58
CA THR A 226 -6.41 3.19 -12.65
C THR A 226 -7.11 4.54 -12.78
N GLU A 227 -7.36 4.99 -13.97
CA GLU A 227 -7.96 6.28 -14.38
C GLU A 227 -8.47 7.23 -13.27
N VAL A 228 -7.99 8.46 -13.31
CA VAL A 228 -8.49 9.54 -12.46
C VAL A 228 -9.95 9.85 -12.82
N SER A 229 -10.90 9.15 -12.23
CA SER A 229 -12.30 9.46 -12.41
C SER A 229 -12.64 10.77 -11.69
N PHE A 230 -12.99 11.79 -12.47
CA PHE A 230 -13.35 13.09 -11.94
C PHE A 230 -14.84 13.37 -12.19
N THR A 231 -15.65 13.32 -11.14
CA THR A 231 -17.07 13.66 -11.19
C THR A 231 -17.29 15.00 -10.47
N ILE A 232 -17.96 15.94 -11.14
CA ILE A 232 -18.33 17.22 -10.54
C ILE A 232 -19.78 17.12 -10.05
N ASN A 233 -19.99 17.27 -8.75
CA ASN A 233 -21.32 17.38 -8.20
C ASN A 233 -21.94 18.74 -8.54
N THR A 234 -23.15 18.75 -9.06
CA THR A 234 -23.88 19.98 -9.38
C THR A 234 -24.20 20.83 -8.14
N LYS A 235 -24.23 20.23 -6.96
CA LYS A 235 -24.44 20.93 -5.67
C LYS A 235 -23.24 21.82 -5.29
N ASP A 236 -22.06 21.48 -5.76
CA ASP A 236 -20.80 22.20 -5.48
C ASP A 236 -20.54 23.34 -6.46
N LEU A 237 -21.51 23.62 -7.36
CA LEU A 237 -21.38 24.65 -8.38
C LEU A 237 -22.30 25.83 -8.07
N LYS A 238 -21.70 27.03 -8.01
CA LYS A 238 -22.45 28.29 -8.04
C LYS A 238 -22.41 28.85 -9.46
N ILE A 239 -23.59 28.94 -10.09
CA ILE A 239 -23.74 29.45 -11.46
C ILE A 239 -24.34 30.85 -11.39
N GLU A 240 -23.62 31.82 -11.93
CA GLU A 240 -24.03 33.22 -12.00
C GLU A 240 -24.13 33.64 -13.47
N THR A 241 -25.18 34.37 -13.80
CA THR A 241 -25.35 34.98 -15.12
C THR A 241 -25.10 36.47 -15.04
N LYS A 242 -24.40 37.01 -16.03
CA LYS A 242 -24.02 38.41 -16.11
C LYS A 242 -24.21 38.94 -17.53
N ARG A 243 -24.29 40.24 -17.67
CA ARG A 243 -24.23 40.90 -18.99
C ARG A 243 -22.83 40.70 -19.58
N ALA A 244 -22.78 40.41 -20.88
CA ALA A 244 -21.50 40.29 -21.55
C ALA A 244 -20.79 41.68 -21.60
N SER A 245 -19.51 41.71 -21.40
CA SER A 245 -18.66 42.91 -21.52
C SER A 245 -17.99 42.95 -22.90
N GLY A 246 -18.07 44.06 -23.61
CA GLY A 246 -17.41 44.24 -24.91
C GLY A 246 -18.14 45.19 -25.84
N ALA A 247 -17.51 45.52 -26.99
CA ALA A 247 -18.14 46.33 -28.05
C ALA A 247 -19.29 45.54 -28.70
N GLY A 248 -20.53 45.97 -28.51
CA GLY A 248 -21.73 45.29 -29.04
C GLY A 248 -22.94 46.21 -29.07
N GLY A 249 -23.96 45.76 -29.81
CA GLY A 249 -25.24 46.48 -29.94
C GLY A 249 -26.17 46.28 -28.74
N GLN A 250 -27.45 46.64 -28.88
CA GLN A 250 -28.50 46.58 -27.82
C GLN A 250 -28.56 45.24 -27.10
N HIS A 251 -28.34 44.09 -27.79
CA HIS A 251 -28.40 42.78 -27.23
C HIS A 251 -27.36 42.50 -26.13
N VAL A 252 -26.15 43.01 -26.29
CA VAL A 252 -25.05 42.85 -25.31
C VAL A 252 -25.34 43.59 -24.01
N ASN A 253 -26.05 44.74 -24.12
CA ASN A 253 -26.34 45.59 -22.98
C ASN A 253 -27.64 45.24 -22.25
N THR A 254 -28.51 44.43 -22.86
CA THR A 254 -29.82 44.15 -22.34
C THR A 254 -30.00 42.69 -21.86
N THR A 255 -29.17 41.74 -22.36
CA THR A 255 -29.38 40.33 -22.09
C THR A 255 -28.20 39.74 -21.26
N ASP A 256 -28.51 39.00 -20.20
CA ASP A 256 -27.54 38.32 -19.36
C ASP A 256 -27.03 37.03 -20.04
N SER A 257 -26.23 37.17 -21.09
CA SER A 257 -25.72 36.05 -21.88
C SER A 257 -24.42 35.47 -21.36
N ALA A 258 -23.63 36.21 -20.59
CA ALA A 258 -22.41 35.71 -19.99
C ALA A 258 -22.67 34.83 -18.78
N VAL A 259 -21.96 33.72 -18.67
CA VAL A 259 -22.08 32.76 -17.57
C VAL A 259 -20.74 32.62 -16.85
N ARG A 260 -20.82 32.73 -15.52
CA ARG A 260 -19.72 32.48 -14.58
C ARG A 260 -20.09 31.29 -13.71
N ILE A 261 -19.22 30.29 -13.65
CA ILE A 261 -19.40 29.10 -12.80
C ILE A 261 -18.25 29.07 -11.80
N VAL A 262 -18.58 28.95 -10.52
CA VAL A 262 -17.61 28.83 -9.43
C VAL A 262 -17.77 27.45 -8.82
N HIS A 263 -16.68 26.71 -8.70
CA HIS A 263 -16.65 25.48 -7.93
C HIS A 263 -16.37 25.83 -6.47
N LEU A 264 -17.36 25.63 -5.59
CA LEU A 264 -17.30 26.10 -4.20
C LEU A 264 -16.15 25.51 -3.38
N PRO A 265 -15.85 24.19 -3.46
CA PRO A 265 -14.79 23.59 -2.64
C PRO A 265 -13.39 24.09 -3.01
N THR A 266 -13.10 24.30 -4.30
CA THR A 266 -11.76 24.68 -4.77
C THR A 266 -11.64 26.18 -5.10
N GLY A 267 -12.75 26.91 -5.14
CA GLY A 267 -12.78 28.34 -5.53
C GLY A 267 -12.46 28.60 -7.02
N VAL A 268 -12.31 27.55 -7.84
CA VAL A 268 -11.99 27.70 -9.26
C VAL A 268 -13.16 28.32 -10.02
N VAL A 269 -12.83 29.30 -10.86
CA VAL A 269 -13.81 30.05 -11.64
C VAL A 269 -13.60 29.82 -13.13
N ALA A 270 -14.71 29.58 -13.84
CA ALA A 270 -14.75 29.58 -15.29
C ALA A 270 -15.83 30.53 -15.80
N GLU A 271 -15.48 31.40 -16.74
CA GLU A 271 -16.40 32.36 -17.35
C GLU A 271 -16.43 32.16 -18.87
N CYS A 272 -17.61 32.29 -19.46
CA CYS A 272 -17.79 32.27 -20.91
C CYS A 272 -18.83 33.29 -21.34
N GLN A 273 -18.46 34.07 -22.37
CA GLN A 273 -19.33 35.11 -22.98
C GLN A 273 -19.25 35.13 -24.52
N GLN A 274 -18.78 34.05 -25.13
CA GLN A 274 -18.44 33.96 -26.56
C GLN A 274 -19.69 33.90 -27.46
N GLU A 275 -20.72 33.26 -26.95
CA GLU A 275 -21.95 33.02 -27.72
C GLU A 275 -23.10 33.96 -27.32
N ARG A 276 -24.05 34.18 -28.25
CA ARG A 276 -25.26 34.94 -27.93
C ARG A 276 -26.22 34.16 -27.01
N SER A 277 -26.13 32.85 -27.01
CA SER A 277 -26.98 31.95 -26.22
C SER A 277 -26.36 31.68 -24.85
N GLN A 278 -27.07 31.99 -23.77
CA GLN A 278 -26.70 31.71 -22.39
C GLN A 278 -26.46 30.20 -22.17
N ILE A 279 -27.28 29.33 -22.78
CA ILE A 279 -27.19 27.87 -22.67
C ILE A 279 -25.83 27.38 -23.22
N LYS A 280 -25.47 27.87 -24.42
CA LYS A 280 -24.16 27.52 -25.03
C LYS A 280 -22.98 28.05 -24.21
N ASN A 281 -23.07 29.24 -23.64
CA ASN A 281 -22.06 29.79 -22.75
C ASN A 281 -21.95 28.97 -21.46
N LYS A 282 -23.04 28.48 -20.88
CA LYS A 282 -23.05 27.57 -19.73
C LYS A 282 -22.35 26.27 -20.04
N GLU A 283 -22.63 25.65 -21.18
CA GLU A 283 -21.95 24.42 -21.62
C GLU A 283 -20.43 24.62 -21.82
N LYS A 284 -20.04 25.73 -22.47
CA LYS A 284 -18.63 26.07 -22.66
C LYS A 284 -17.92 26.39 -21.34
N ALA A 285 -18.57 27.14 -20.44
CA ALA A 285 -18.05 27.42 -19.10
C ALA A 285 -17.89 26.14 -18.28
N MET A 286 -18.84 25.20 -18.37
CA MET A 286 -18.74 23.89 -17.70
C MET A 286 -17.57 23.06 -18.26
N LYS A 287 -17.38 23.01 -19.58
CA LYS A 287 -16.22 22.34 -20.20
C LYS A 287 -14.90 22.98 -19.75
N ALA A 288 -14.84 24.32 -19.72
CA ALA A 288 -13.65 25.03 -19.26
C ALA A 288 -13.36 24.79 -17.77
N LEU A 289 -14.40 24.72 -16.93
CA LEU A 289 -14.27 24.40 -15.52
C LEU A 289 -13.74 22.97 -15.33
N ARG A 290 -14.31 21.99 -16.04
CA ARG A 290 -13.84 20.61 -16.01
C ARG A 290 -12.37 20.50 -16.39
N ALA A 291 -11.94 21.16 -17.45
CA ALA A 291 -10.55 21.17 -17.89
C ALA A 291 -9.60 21.75 -16.83
N LYS A 292 -9.99 22.88 -16.21
CA LYS A 292 -9.21 23.50 -15.13
C LYS A 292 -9.08 22.61 -13.89
N LEU A 293 -10.19 22.04 -13.44
CA LEU A 293 -10.19 21.18 -12.27
C LEU A 293 -9.41 19.88 -12.53
N TYR A 294 -9.53 19.32 -13.73
CA TYR A 294 -8.72 18.16 -14.15
C TYR A 294 -7.23 18.47 -14.16
N SER A 295 -6.84 19.62 -14.73
CA SER A 295 -5.44 20.06 -14.75
C SER A 295 -4.88 20.24 -13.34
N MET A 296 -5.63 20.87 -12.44
CA MET A 296 -5.22 21.03 -11.03
C MET A 296 -5.05 19.68 -10.33
N LYS A 297 -5.97 18.75 -10.53
CA LYS A 297 -5.89 17.40 -9.94
C LYS A 297 -4.69 16.63 -10.49
N LEU A 298 -4.45 16.73 -11.79
CA LEU A 298 -3.29 16.10 -12.44
C LEU A 298 -1.97 16.69 -11.92
N GLU A 299 -1.89 18.01 -11.74
CA GLU A 299 -0.73 18.70 -11.16
C GLU A 299 -0.48 18.26 -9.71
N GLU A 300 -1.54 18.15 -8.91
CA GLU A 300 -1.45 17.67 -7.52
C GLU A 300 -0.94 16.23 -7.45
N GLU A 301 -1.48 15.32 -8.27
CA GLU A 301 -1.03 13.94 -8.34
C GLU A 301 0.40 13.81 -8.84
N THR A 302 0.78 14.62 -9.84
CA THR A 302 2.15 14.66 -10.35
C THR A 302 3.12 15.13 -9.28
N SER A 303 2.74 16.16 -8.51
CA SER A 303 3.55 16.65 -7.38
C SER A 303 3.69 15.58 -6.30
N LYS A 304 2.62 14.90 -5.91
CA LYS A 304 2.65 13.79 -4.93
C LYS A 304 3.58 12.67 -5.39
N ARG A 305 3.50 12.26 -6.66
CA ARG A 305 4.40 11.25 -7.23
C ARG A 305 5.86 11.71 -7.22
N TYR A 306 6.11 12.97 -7.55
CA TYR A 306 7.46 13.53 -7.51
C TYR A 306 8.04 13.52 -6.10
N ASP A 307 7.24 13.89 -5.09
CA ASP A 307 7.66 13.91 -3.70
C ASP A 307 7.89 12.49 -3.17
N GLN A 308 7.01 11.54 -3.47
CA GLN A 308 7.19 10.12 -3.15
C GLN A 308 8.48 9.56 -3.76
N ARG A 309 8.69 9.81 -5.05
CA ARG A 309 9.93 9.42 -5.76
C ARG A 309 11.16 10.01 -5.10
N LYS A 310 11.13 11.29 -4.73
CA LYS A 310 12.23 11.98 -4.09
C LYS A 310 12.58 11.39 -2.73
N ILE A 311 11.57 11.03 -1.93
CA ILE A 311 11.74 10.38 -0.63
C ILE A 311 12.39 9.00 -0.82
N GLN A 312 11.93 8.18 -1.76
CA GLN A 312 12.44 6.83 -2.02
C GLN A 312 13.89 6.85 -2.54
N ILE A 313 14.23 7.78 -3.43
CA ILE A 313 15.57 7.87 -4.03
C ILE A 313 16.60 8.43 -3.04
N GLY A 314 16.20 9.28 -2.09
CA GLY A 314 17.09 9.91 -1.13
C GLY A 314 18.26 10.67 -1.79
N THR A 315 19.43 10.66 -1.14
CA THR A 315 20.67 11.28 -1.66
C THR A 315 21.50 10.35 -2.55
N LYS A 316 21.04 9.11 -2.81
CA LYS A 316 21.78 8.02 -3.50
C LYS A 316 23.08 7.63 -2.80
N GLY A 317 23.25 8.02 -1.55
CA GLY A 317 24.47 7.81 -0.76
C GLY A 317 24.64 6.35 -0.34
N ARG A 318 25.91 5.91 -0.18
CA ARG A 318 26.23 4.55 0.30
C ARG A 318 25.74 4.26 1.72
N SER A 319 25.45 5.30 2.50
CA SER A 319 24.93 5.21 3.88
C SER A 319 23.44 4.89 3.95
N GLU A 320 22.67 5.30 2.97
CA GLU A 320 21.20 5.16 2.93
C GLU A 320 20.71 3.81 2.40
N LYS A 321 21.60 2.82 2.36
CA LYS A 321 21.29 1.48 1.83
C LYS A 321 20.17 0.80 2.60
N ILE A 322 19.21 0.27 1.87
CA ILE A 322 18.20 -0.67 2.41
C ILE A 322 18.73 -2.12 2.33
N ARG A 323 19.39 -2.48 1.22
CA ARG A 323 19.87 -3.83 0.97
C ARG A 323 21.31 -3.85 0.50
N THR A 324 22.07 -4.88 0.88
CA THR A 324 23.46 -5.09 0.45
C THR A 324 23.62 -6.46 -0.16
N TYR A 325 24.16 -6.50 -1.38
CA TYR A 325 24.56 -7.68 -2.12
C TYR A 325 26.07 -7.88 -1.98
N ASN A 326 26.51 -8.83 -1.16
CA ASN A 326 27.91 -9.09 -0.84
C ASN A 326 28.37 -10.37 -1.53
N PHE A 327 28.93 -10.23 -2.74
CA PHE A 327 29.38 -11.35 -3.56
C PHE A 327 30.50 -12.18 -2.94
N PRO A 328 31.54 -11.60 -2.30
CA PRO A 328 32.56 -12.38 -1.61
C PRO A 328 32.06 -13.30 -0.50
N GLN A 329 30.95 -12.94 0.14
CA GLN A 329 30.31 -13.72 1.19
C GLN A 329 29.09 -14.50 0.69
N ASP A 330 28.79 -14.40 -0.60
CA ASP A 330 27.58 -14.98 -1.22
C ASP A 330 26.31 -14.75 -0.39
N ARG A 331 26.07 -13.47 -0.03
CA ARG A 331 25.02 -13.07 0.91
C ARG A 331 24.32 -11.79 0.48
N VAL A 332 22.99 -11.82 0.48
CA VAL A 332 22.11 -10.63 0.39
C VAL A 332 21.59 -10.31 1.78
N THR A 333 21.77 -9.09 2.24
CA THR A 333 21.30 -8.64 3.56
C THR A 333 20.38 -7.46 3.42
N ASP A 334 19.14 -7.57 3.90
CA ASP A 334 18.24 -6.44 4.09
C ASP A 334 18.46 -5.84 5.49
N HIS A 335 18.79 -4.56 5.52
CA HIS A 335 19.17 -3.89 6.76
C HIS A 335 18.00 -3.45 7.61
N ARG A 336 16.80 -3.39 7.06
CA ARG A 336 15.57 -3.00 7.78
C ARG A 336 15.16 -4.08 8.77
N ILE A 337 15.22 -5.32 8.34
CA ILE A 337 14.86 -6.49 9.15
C ILE A 337 16.06 -7.32 9.60
N SER A 338 17.29 -6.91 9.21
CA SER A 338 18.55 -7.62 9.47
C SER A 338 18.54 -9.08 8.99
N MET A 339 17.72 -9.40 8.01
CA MET A 339 17.64 -10.71 7.39
C MET A 339 18.75 -10.90 6.36
N SER A 340 19.33 -12.08 6.31
CA SER A 340 20.38 -12.44 5.35
C SER A 340 20.03 -13.74 4.65
N LEU A 341 20.04 -13.71 3.33
CA LEU A 341 19.88 -14.89 2.48
C LEU A 341 21.19 -15.18 1.74
N HIS A 342 21.47 -16.44 1.52
CA HIS A 342 22.62 -16.90 0.76
C HIS A 342 22.22 -17.29 -0.66
N ASP A 343 23.21 -17.47 -1.55
CA ASP A 343 23.04 -17.71 -2.98
C ASP A 343 22.52 -16.48 -3.74
N ILE A 344 23.42 -15.50 -3.93
CA ILE A 344 23.12 -14.28 -4.69
C ILE A 344 22.69 -14.57 -6.12
N LYS A 345 23.20 -15.64 -6.73
CA LYS A 345 22.86 -15.97 -8.12
C LYS A 345 21.39 -16.35 -8.24
N SER A 346 20.92 -17.24 -7.36
CA SER A 346 19.50 -17.60 -7.31
C SER A 346 18.62 -16.41 -6.89
N PHE A 347 19.11 -15.55 -5.99
CA PHE A 347 18.39 -14.33 -5.62
C PHE A 347 18.21 -13.38 -6.82
N LEU A 348 19.24 -13.22 -7.67
CA LEU A 348 19.17 -12.37 -8.87
C LEU A 348 18.34 -12.95 -10.03
N LEU A 349 17.87 -14.20 -9.93
CA LEU A 349 16.87 -14.73 -10.86
C LEU A 349 15.48 -14.10 -10.62
N GLY A 350 15.24 -13.56 -9.41
CA GLY A 350 13.95 -12.94 -9.07
C GLY A 350 12.85 -13.96 -8.81
N GLU A 351 13.19 -15.08 -8.18
CA GLU A 351 12.25 -16.17 -7.87
C GLU A 351 12.01 -16.25 -6.35
N ASP A 352 11.91 -17.46 -5.81
CA ASP A 352 11.52 -17.78 -4.43
C ASP A 352 12.29 -17.00 -3.34
N LEU A 353 13.62 -16.77 -3.52
CA LEU A 353 14.42 -16.06 -2.53
C LEU A 353 14.06 -14.58 -2.40
N LEU A 354 13.71 -13.93 -3.52
CA LEU A 354 13.24 -12.55 -3.50
C LEU A 354 11.82 -12.48 -2.88
N ASP A 355 10.97 -13.43 -3.21
CA ASP A 355 9.63 -13.52 -2.63
C ASP A 355 9.68 -13.76 -1.12
N GLN A 356 10.55 -14.64 -0.64
CA GLN A 356 10.81 -14.86 0.79
C GLN A 356 11.24 -13.56 1.49
N MET A 357 12.14 -12.78 0.89
CA MET A 357 12.59 -11.51 1.45
C MET A 357 11.43 -10.50 1.53
N ASN A 358 10.65 -10.38 0.46
CA ASN A 358 9.53 -9.45 0.40
C ASN A 358 8.41 -9.84 1.35
N SER A 359 8.12 -11.13 1.50
CA SER A 359 7.16 -11.64 2.48
C SER A 359 7.58 -11.30 3.91
N SER A 360 8.85 -11.49 4.27
CA SER A 360 9.36 -11.11 5.60
C SER A 360 9.32 -9.59 5.84
N LEU A 361 9.52 -8.77 4.81
CA LEU A 361 9.36 -7.31 4.90
C LEU A 361 7.89 -6.90 5.07
N GLN A 362 6.97 -7.58 4.40
CA GLN A 362 5.53 -7.37 4.58
C GLN A 362 5.11 -7.72 6.02
N GLU A 363 5.55 -8.86 6.55
CA GLU A 363 5.28 -9.25 7.94
C GLU A 363 5.81 -8.22 8.93
N PHE A 364 7.03 -7.71 8.69
CA PHE A 364 7.62 -6.68 9.54
C PHE A 364 6.79 -5.39 9.51
N SER A 365 6.40 -4.93 8.32
CA SER A 365 5.54 -3.75 8.16
C SER A 365 4.17 -3.94 8.84
N ASN A 366 3.59 -5.12 8.70
CA ASN A 366 2.34 -5.48 9.37
C ASN A 366 2.47 -5.39 10.90
N GLN A 367 3.60 -5.84 11.46
CA GLN A 367 3.85 -5.74 12.90
C GLN A 367 4.07 -4.31 13.38
N GLU A 368 4.72 -3.46 12.58
CA GLU A 368 4.87 -2.02 12.88
C GLU A 368 3.50 -1.33 12.90
N THR A 369 2.69 -1.53 11.86
CA THR A 369 1.33 -0.96 11.78
C THR A 369 0.46 -1.42 12.96
N LEU A 370 0.53 -2.71 13.33
CA LEU A 370 -0.19 -3.22 14.49
C LEU A 370 0.29 -2.57 15.79
N ALA A 371 1.59 -2.36 15.96
CA ALA A 371 2.14 -1.70 17.14
C ALA A 371 1.66 -0.25 17.26
N GLU A 372 1.63 0.50 16.15
CA GLU A 372 1.09 1.86 16.08
C GLU A 372 -0.39 1.90 16.48
N LEU A 373 -1.22 1.02 15.92
CA LEU A 373 -2.65 0.91 16.26
C LEU A 373 -2.88 0.63 17.75
N LEU A 374 -2.06 -0.24 18.34
CA LEU A 374 -2.14 -0.56 19.76
C LEU A 374 -1.71 0.61 20.66
N GLU A 375 -0.74 1.42 20.23
CA GLU A 375 -0.31 2.63 20.94
C GLU A 375 -1.36 3.73 20.88
N GLU A 376 -1.97 3.97 19.72
CA GLU A 376 -3.07 4.93 19.55
C GLU A 376 -4.28 4.57 20.40
N SER A 377 -4.68 3.30 20.41
CA SER A 377 -5.80 2.82 21.22
C SER A 377 -5.59 3.00 22.73
N ASN A 378 -4.34 2.91 23.21
CA ASN A 378 -4.01 3.13 24.61
C ASN A 378 -4.04 4.62 25.00
N GLN A 379 -3.76 5.53 24.05
CA GLN A 379 -3.82 6.99 24.30
C GLN A 379 -5.26 7.51 24.34
N GLU A 380 -6.18 6.92 23.58
CA GLU A 380 -7.60 7.28 23.61
C GLU A 380 -8.32 6.80 24.89
N GLY A 381 -7.77 5.81 25.58
CA GLY A 381 -8.32 5.23 26.82
C GLY A 381 -7.81 5.87 28.11
N SER A 382 -6.87 6.83 28.02
CA SER A 382 -6.28 7.54 29.16
C SER A 382 -6.84 8.96 29.26
#